data_6929995670cca13c3c37f1cf9d0f1ae6
#
_entry.id   6929995670cca13c3c37f1cf9d0f1ae6
#
_cell.length_a   1.000
_cell.length_b   1.000
_cell.length_c   1.000
_cell.angle_alpha   90.00
_cell.angle_beta   90.00
_cell.angle_gamma   90.00
#
_symmetry.space_group_name_H-M   'P 1'
#
loop_
_entity.id
_entity.type
_entity.pdbx_description
1 polymer ?
#
loop_
_entity_poly.entity_id
_entity_poly.type
_entity_poly.pdbx_seq_one_letter_code
_entity_poly.pdbx_strand_id
1 'polypeptide(L)'
;DVKWKTINLYFANKSGDALVKNSKRICYNKNVSVEKVVMEQLIKGTTESGCYQSIPSNTKLLSISVVDRICYVNLSQEFATDMVNAKSNVTIYSIVNSLSGLEGIDGVKILVKGNSNLMYRDAISLDTVFYMNNELVKKDLSDN
;
A
#
# COMPACT_ATOMS: atom_id res chain seq x y z
N ASP A 1 -4.89 -16.31 -20.38
CA ASP A 1 -4.73 -14.95 -20.86
C ASP A 1 -4.13 -14.04 -19.78
N VAL A 2 -3.07 -13.36 -20.16
CA VAL A 2 -2.29 -12.53 -19.25
C VAL A 2 -2.18 -11.11 -19.79
N LYS A 3 -1.93 -10.19 -18.87
CA LYS A 3 -1.58 -8.80 -19.17
C LYS A 3 -0.23 -8.47 -18.54
N TRP A 4 0.49 -7.57 -19.20
CA TRP A 4 1.71 -6.98 -18.65
C TRP A 4 1.44 -5.53 -18.31
N LYS A 5 1.93 -5.10 -17.16
CA LYS A 5 1.77 -3.73 -16.69
C LYS A 5 2.93 -3.35 -15.80
N THR A 6 3.36 -2.11 -15.91
CA THR A 6 4.29 -1.52 -14.95
C THR A 6 3.49 -0.95 -13.79
N ILE A 7 3.81 -1.38 -12.59
CA ILE A 7 3.20 -0.87 -11.35
C ILE A 7 4.27 -0.18 -10.51
N ASN A 8 3.84 0.76 -9.70
CA ASN A 8 4.71 1.43 -8.75
C ASN A 8 4.32 1.01 -7.35
N LEU A 9 5.24 0.34 -6.67
CA LEU A 9 5.08 -0.08 -5.29
C LEU A 9 5.89 0.87 -4.41
N TYR A 10 5.31 1.32 -3.32
CA TYR A 10 5.97 2.22 -2.38
C TYR A 10 6.24 1.45 -1.09
N PHE A 11 7.52 1.16 -0.86
CA PHE A 11 8.00 0.45 0.32
C PHE A 11 8.59 1.42 1.33
N ALA A 12 8.91 0.95 2.52
CA ALA A 12 9.61 1.75 3.51
C ALA A 12 11.09 1.85 3.18
N ASN A 13 11.72 2.94 3.58
CA ASN A 13 13.19 3.03 3.60
C ASN A 13 13.73 2.29 4.83
N LYS A 14 15.05 2.21 4.94
CA LYS A 14 15.71 1.45 6.00
C LYS A 14 15.29 1.90 7.41
N SER A 15 15.17 3.20 7.61
CA SER A 15 14.80 3.76 8.93
C SER A 15 13.28 3.74 9.18
N GLY A 16 12.47 3.40 8.19
CA GLY A 16 11.02 3.32 8.34
C GLY A 16 10.30 4.66 8.42
N ASP A 17 10.96 5.75 8.02
CA ASP A 17 10.40 7.10 8.15
C ASP A 17 10.02 7.75 6.81
N ALA A 18 10.26 7.07 5.71
CA ALA A 18 9.94 7.57 4.37
C ALA A 18 9.61 6.41 3.43
N LEU A 19 9.03 6.76 2.28
CA LEU A 19 8.71 5.81 1.22
C LEU A 19 9.79 5.82 0.14
N VAL A 20 10.01 4.65 -0.45
CA VAL A 20 10.89 4.44 -1.60
C VAL A 20 10.05 3.82 -2.71
N LYS A 21 10.04 4.46 -3.87
CA LYS A 21 9.31 3.98 -5.04
C LYS A 21 10.08 2.87 -5.72
N ASN A 22 9.42 1.75 -5.95
CA ASN A 22 9.95 0.61 -6.70
C ASN A 22 9.03 0.33 -7.88
N SER A 23 9.51 0.62 -9.09
CA SER A 23 8.77 0.32 -10.31
C SER A 23 9.04 -1.10 -10.73
N LYS A 24 7.99 -1.85 -11.03
CA LYS A 24 8.10 -3.26 -11.38
C LYS A 24 7.15 -3.58 -12.51
N ARG A 25 7.66 -4.29 -13.50
CA ARG A 25 6.82 -4.82 -14.58
C ARG A 25 6.29 -6.18 -14.16
N ILE A 26 4.97 -6.35 -14.19
CA ILE A 26 4.30 -7.58 -13.77
C ILE A 26 3.47 -8.17 -14.89
N CYS A 27 3.36 -9.49 -14.85
CA CYS A 27 2.46 -10.27 -15.68
C CYS A 27 1.39 -10.85 -14.77
N TYR A 28 0.12 -10.65 -15.09
CA TYR A 28 -0.96 -11.12 -14.26
C TYR A 28 -2.14 -11.58 -15.12
N ASN A 29 -2.98 -12.43 -14.55
CA ASN A 29 -4.18 -12.91 -15.21
C ASN A 29 -5.16 -11.74 -15.41
N LYS A 30 -5.61 -11.54 -16.65
CA LYS A 30 -6.50 -10.42 -16.97
C LYS A 30 -7.85 -10.46 -16.26
N ASN A 31 -8.22 -11.60 -15.68
CA ASN A 31 -9.47 -11.73 -14.90
C ASN A 31 -9.30 -11.26 -13.46
N VAL A 32 -8.09 -10.91 -13.05
CA VAL A 32 -7.79 -10.37 -11.72
C VAL A 32 -7.65 -8.85 -11.83
N SER A 33 -8.18 -8.11 -10.87
CA SER A 33 -8.03 -6.67 -10.87
C SER A 33 -6.59 -6.26 -10.58
N VAL A 34 -6.12 -5.19 -11.23
CA VAL A 34 -4.74 -4.72 -11.03
C VAL A 34 -4.53 -4.22 -9.59
N GLU A 35 -5.55 -3.63 -8.98
CA GLU A 35 -5.45 -3.17 -7.58
C GLU A 35 -5.22 -4.35 -6.63
N LYS A 36 -5.82 -5.50 -6.88
CA LYS A 36 -5.57 -6.70 -6.09
C LYS A 36 -4.13 -7.16 -6.24
N VAL A 37 -3.62 -7.16 -7.48
CA VAL A 37 -2.24 -7.55 -7.75
C VAL A 37 -1.27 -6.62 -7.03
N VAL A 38 -1.51 -5.30 -7.08
CA VAL A 38 -0.68 -4.31 -6.39
C VAL A 38 -0.65 -4.58 -4.89
N MET A 39 -1.81 -4.77 -4.26
CA MET A 39 -1.87 -5.04 -2.83
C MET A 39 -1.18 -6.34 -2.44
N GLU A 40 -1.38 -7.39 -3.20
CA GLU A 40 -0.73 -8.67 -2.93
C GLU A 40 0.80 -8.57 -3.06
N GLN A 41 1.29 -7.85 -4.08
CA GLN A 41 2.72 -7.61 -4.23
C GLN A 41 3.29 -6.76 -3.10
N LEU A 42 2.54 -5.76 -2.66
CA LEU A 42 2.97 -4.89 -1.56
C LEU A 42 3.07 -5.66 -0.24
N ILE A 43 2.10 -6.51 0.05
CA ILE A 43 2.10 -7.35 1.26
C ILE A 43 3.23 -8.38 1.20
N LYS A 44 3.46 -8.97 0.04
CA LYS A 44 4.54 -9.95 -0.17
C LYS A 44 5.91 -9.33 0.08
N GLY A 45 6.08 -8.05 -0.27
CA GLY A 45 7.35 -7.37 -0.14
C GLY A 45 8.27 -7.61 -1.34
N THR A 46 9.49 -7.12 -1.23
CA THR A 46 10.50 -7.24 -2.28
C THR A 46 11.88 -7.44 -1.68
N THR A 47 12.80 -8.00 -2.48
CA THR A 47 14.21 -8.11 -2.13
C THR A 47 15.06 -7.00 -2.76
N GLU A 48 14.41 -6.03 -3.44
CA GLU A 48 15.13 -4.90 -4.04
C GLU A 48 15.88 -4.10 -2.98
N SER A 49 17.11 -3.72 -3.32
CA SER A 49 17.96 -2.93 -2.43
C SER A 49 17.30 -1.60 -2.10
N GLY A 50 17.35 -1.20 -0.83
CA GLY A 50 16.78 0.06 -0.37
C GLY A 50 15.30 0.02 -0.05
N CYS A 51 14.61 -1.08 -0.34
CA CYS A 51 13.19 -1.28 -0.07
C CYS A 51 12.99 -2.22 1.10
N TYR A 52 12.20 -1.79 2.07
CA TYR A 52 11.94 -2.55 3.29
C TYR A 52 10.43 -2.71 3.49
N GLN A 53 10.05 -3.72 4.25
CA GLN A 53 8.65 -4.04 4.53
C GLN A 53 7.95 -2.82 5.13
N SER A 54 6.82 -2.44 4.55
CA SER A 54 6.00 -1.30 5.01
C SER A 54 4.70 -1.73 5.67
N ILE A 55 4.29 -2.96 5.45
CA ILE A 55 3.05 -3.54 5.97
C ILE A 55 3.40 -4.79 6.77
N PRO A 56 2.76 -5.06 7.92
CA PRO A 56 3.00 -6.29 8.66
C PRO A 56 2.84 -7.53 7.77
N SER A 57 3.82 -8.43 7.80
CA SER A 57 3.91 -9.55 6.85
C SER A 57 2.76 -10.55 6.94
N ASN A 58 2.09 -10.63 8.09
CA ASN A 58 0.94 -11.51 8.27
C ASN A 58 -0.40 -10.90 7.83
N THR A 59 -0.37 -9.67 7.33
CA THR A 59 -1.56 -9.00 6.81
C THR A 59 -2.13 -9.78 5.63
N LYS A 60 -3.45 -9.94 5.61
CA LYS A 60 -4.16 -10.57 4.50
C LYS A 60 -5.12 -9.56 3.87
N LEU A 61 -5.21 -9.60 2.56
CA LEU A 61 -6.20 -8.83 1.83
C LEU A 61 -7.53 -9.59 1.88
N LEU A 62 -8.52 -9.04 2.58
CA LEU A 62 -9.83 -9.66 2.71
C LEU A 62 -10.71 -9.35 1.50
N SER A 63 -10.68 -8.09 1.05
CA SER A 63 -11.39 -7.67 -0.16
C SER A 63 -10.82 -6.36 -0.67
N ILE A 64 -11.04 -6.09 -1.95
CA ILE A 64 -10.65 -4.82 -2.57
C ILE A 64 -11.65 -4.51 -3.69
N SER A 65 -12.08 -3.25 -3.78
CA SER A 65 -13.00 -2.81 -4.81
C SER A 65 -12.77 -1.34 -5.11
N VAL A 66 -13.18 -0.90 -6.30
CA VAL A 66 -13.10 0.50 -6.70
C VAL A 66 -14.52 0.97 -7.00
N VAL A 67 -14.96 2.03 -6.33
CA VAL A 67 -16.27 2.65 -6.52
C VAL A 67 -16.05 4.15 -6.60
N ASP A 68 -16.53 4.77 -7.67
CA ASP A 68 -16.42 6.22 -7.87
C ASP A 68 -14.98 6.72 -7.70
N ARG A 69 -14.03 5.98 -8.27
CA ARG A 69 -12.60 6.30 -8.28
C ARG A 69 -11.92 6.23 -6.90
N ILE A 70 -12.60 5.63 -5.92
CA ILE A 70 -12.05 5.37 -4.59
C ILE A 70 -11.83 3.88 -4.44
N CYS A 71 -10.61 3.48 -4.07
CA CYS A 71 -10.27 2.09 -3.83
C CYS A 71 -10.51 1.76 -2.35
N TYR A 72 -11.36 0.79 -2.10
CA TYR A 72 -11.69 0.30 -0.76
C TYR A 72 -10.86 -0.95 -0.49
N VAL A 73 -9.92 -0.85 0.44
CA VAL A 73 -9.01 -1.94 0.79
C VAL A 73 -9.37 -2.46 2.16
N ASN A 74 -9.83 -3.70 2.22
CA ASN A 74 -10.22 -4.34 3.47
C ASN A 74 -9.14 -5.36 3.88
N LEU A 75 -8.51 -5.11 5.02
CA LEU A 75 -7.34 -5.88 5.48
C LEU A 75 -7.70 -6.65 6.75
N SER A 76 -6.95 -7.72 7.00
CA SER A 76 -7.12 -8.53 8.20
C SER A 76 -6.65 -7.80 9.45
N GLN A 77 -7.04 -8.33 10.62
CA GLN A 77 -6.72 -7.76 11.92
C GLN A 77 -5.21 -7.58 12.12
N GLU A 78 -4.39 -8.46 11.55
CA GLU A 78 -2.93 -8.39 11.66
C GLU A 78 -2.35 -7.06 11.17
N PHE A 79 -3.02 -6.41 10.22
CA PHE A 79 -2.61 -5.07 9.79
C PHE A 79 -2.56 -4.08 10.95
N ALA A 80 -3.53 -4.18 11.87
CA ALA A 80 -3.65 -3.27 13.01
C ALA A 80 -2.85 -3.73 14.22
N THR A 81 -2.67 -5.01 14.41
CA THR A 81 -2.10 -5.58 15.64
C THR A 81 -0.63 -5.98 15.52
N ASP A 82 -0.17 -6.37 14.34
CA ASP A 82 1.19 -6.86 14.17
C ASP A 82 2.17 -5.71 13.95
N MET A 83 3.41 -5.95 14.36
CA MET A 83 4.47 -4.94 14.28
C MET A 83 5.10 -4.91 12.89
N VAL A 84 5.53 -3.72 12.49
CA VAL A 84 6.37 -3.52 11.30
C VAL A 84 7.30 -2.35 11.59
N ASN A 85 8.53 -2.40 11.05
CA ASN A 85 9.51 -1.34 11.26
C ASN A 85 9.28 -0.17 10.29
N ALA A 86 8.15 0.49 10.44
CA ALA A 86 7.77 1.66 9.67
C ALA A 86 6.83 2.52 10.52
N LYS A 87 6.98 3.82 10.41
CA LYS A 87 6.05 4.76 11.07
C LYS A 87 4.65 4.58 10.52
N SER A 88 3.63 4.93 11.30
CA SER A 88 2.24 4.74 10.92
C SER A 88 1.89 5.39 9.59
N ASN A 89 2.35 6.62 9.36
CA ASN A 89 2.10 7.31 8.10
C ASN A 89 2.79 6.62 6.91
N VAL A 90 3.96 6.04 7.12
CA VAL A 90 4.68 5.29 6.07
C VAL A 90 3.87 4.06 5.67
N THR A 91 3.37 3.31 6.63
CA THR A 91 2.52 2.14 6.37
C THR A 91 1.26 2.52 5.59
N ILE A 92 0.54 3.54 6.06
CA ILE A 92 -0.69 3.99 5.41
C ILE A 92 -0.41 4.46 3.97
N TYR A 93 0.57 5.34 3.79
CA TYR A 93 0.84 5.88 2.45
C TYR A 93 1.60 4.93 1.54
N SER A 94 2.20 3.88 2.06
CA SER A 94 2.66 2.74 1.26
C SER A 94 1.50 2.16 0.44
N ILE A 95 0.36 1.97 1.08
CA ILE A 95 -0.86 1.47 0.43
C ILE A 95 -1.44 2.55 -0.50
N VAL A 96 -1.64 3.75 0.02
CA VAL A 96 -2.30 4.84 -0.70
C VAL A 96 -1.54 5.19 -1.98
N ASN A 97 -0.23 5.39 -1.89
CA ASN A 97 0.57 5.80 -3.03
C ASN A 97 0.68 4.68 -4.07
N SER A 98 0.75 3.43 -3.63
CA SER A 98 0.82 2.28 -4.54
C SER A 98 -0.47 2.12 -5.36
N LEU A 99 -1.62 2.37 -4.76
CA LEU A 99 -2.91 2.23 -5.42
C LEU A 99 -3.32 3.46 -6.21
N SER A 100 -3.04 4.66 -5.68
CA SER A 100 -3.43 5.92 -6.33
C SER A 100 -2.68 6.19 -7.62
N GLY A 101 -1.59 5.47 -7.88
CA GLY A 101 -0.89 5.53 -9.15
C GLY A 101 -1.57 4.77 -10.27
N LEU A 102 -2.60 3.98 -9.96
CA LEU A 102 -3.32 3.20 -10.95
C LEU A 102 -4.40 4.04 -11.62
N GLU A 103 -4.59 3.78 -12.93
CA GLU A 103 -5.65 4.42 -13.67
C GLU A 103 -7.01 4.13 -13.05
N GLY A 104 -7.83 5.17 -12.87
CA GLY A 104 -9.16 5.04 -12.30
C GLY A 104 -9.24 5.14 -10.79
N ILE A 105 -8.12 5.34 -10.10
CA ILE A 105 -8.10 5.46 -8.64
C ILE A 105 -7.53 6.82 -8.24
N ASP A 106 -8.37 7.64 -7.63
CA ASP A 106 -7.99 8.95 -7.11
C ASP A 106 -7.62 8.89 -5.63
N GLY A 107 -8.33 8.09 -4.87
CA GLY A 107 -8.14 7.98 -3.43
C GLY A 107 -8.34 6.57 -2.91
N VAL A 108 -8.00 6.37 -1.65
CA VAL A 108 -8.02 5.04 -1.01
C VAL A 108 -8.66 5.14 0.36
N LYS A 109 -9.58 4.23 0.64
CA LYS A 109 -10.16 4.03 1.97
C LYS A 109 -9.69 2.69 2.50
N ILE A 110 -9.15 2.70 3.73
CA ILE A 110 -8.58 1.52 4.37
C ILE A 110 -9.52 1.05 5.47
N LEU A 111 -9.83 -0.25 5.44
CA LEU A 111 -10.67 -0.89 6.45
C LEU A 111 -9.88 -2.05 7.09
N VAL A 112 -10.16 -2.30 8.35
CA VAL A 112 -9.65 -3.46 9.07
C VAL A 112 -10.83 -4.30 9.50
N LYS A 113 -10.93 -5.51 8.98
CA LYS A 113 -12.09 -6.41 9.18
C LYS A 113 -13.42 -5.69 8.88
N GLY A 114 -13.44 -4.93 7.78
CA GLY A 114 -14.62 -4.20 7.34
C GLY A 114 -14.91 -2.91 8.10
N ASN A 115 -14.06 -2.50 9.04
CA ASN A 115 -14.27 -1.32 9.88
C ASN A 115 -13.24 -0.23 9.56
N SER A 116 -13.71 0.98 9.24
CA SER A 116 -12.84 2.15 9.04
C SER A 116 -12.90 3.13 10.22
N ASN A 117 -13.81 2.91 11.18
CA ASN A 117 -13.96 3.79 12.34
C ASN A 117 -12.99 3.39 13.44
N LEU A 118 -11.69 3.56 13.18
CA LEU A 118 -10.65 3.24 14.13
C LEU A 118 -9.42 4.11 13.90
N MET A 119 -8.59 4.21 14.94
CA MET A 119 -7.31 4.90 14.91
C MET A 119 -6.22 3.86 14.65
N TYR A 120 -5.49 4.00 13.55
CA TYR A 120 -4.38 3.12 13.25
C TYR A 120 -3.20 3.46 14.16
N ARG A 121 -2.79 2.51 15.01
CA ARG A 121 -1.65 2.63 15.94
C ARG A 121 -1.73 3.89 16.79
N ASP A 122 -2.95 4.27 17.20
CA ASP A 122 -3.25 5.47 18.00
C ASP A 122 -2.78 6.79 17.37
N ALA A 123 -2.53 6.80 16.06
CA ALA A 123 -1.93 7.94 15.37
C ALA A 123 -2.78 8.50 14.24
N ILE A 124 -3.39 7.64 13.44
CA ILE A 124 -4.05 8.06 12.20
C ILE A 124 -5.45 7.49 12.14
N SER A 125 -6.45 8.38 12.00
CA SER A 125 -7.83 7.95 11.78
C SER A 125 -7.98 7.32 10.41
N LEU A 126 -8.56 6.13 10.34
CA LEU A 126 -8.91 5.48 9.08
C LEU A 126 -10.28 5.91 8.56
N ASP A 127 -11.02 6.73 9.30
CA ASP A 127 -12.33 7.22 8.89
C ASP A 127 -12.21 8.42 7.95
N THR A 128 -11.53 8.21 6.84
CA THR A 128 -11.31 9.23 5.82
C THR A 128 -10.87 8.55 4.51
N VAL A 129 -10.94 9.29 3.41
CA VAL A 129 -10.30 8.90 2.16
C VAL A 129 -8.91 9.51 2.12
N PHE A 130 -7.91 8.70 1.85
CA PHE A 130 -6.53 9.16 1.71
C PHE A 130 -6.20 9.41 0.25
N TYR A 131 -5.35 10.40 0.01
CA TYR A 131 -4.86 10.74 -1.32
C TYR A 131 -3.34 10.67 -1.34
N MET A 132 -2.76 10.51 -2.54
CA MET A 132 -1.31 10.38 -2.70
C MET A 132 -0.54 11.49 -1.96
N ASN A 133 0.52 11.11 -1.26
CA ASN A 133 1.39 12.02 -0.53
C ASN A 133 2.83 11.86 -1.04
N ASN A 134 3.24 12.74 -1.96
CA ASN A 134 4.57 12.71 -2.54
C ASN A 134 5.66 13.23 -1.60
N GLU A 135 5.28 13.96 -0.56
CA GLU A 135 6.26 14.51 0.40
C GLU A 135 6.96 13.42 1.21
N LEU A 136 6.30 12.26 1.38
CA LEU A 136 6.90 11.13 2.08
C LEU A 136 7.88 10.33 1.21
N VAL A 137 7.90 10.56 -0.09
CA VAL A 137 8.68 9.74 -1.01
C VAL A 137 10.09 10.30 -1.13
N LYS A 138 11.09 9.46 -0.86
CA LYS A 138 12.50 9.79 -1.12
C LYS A 138 12.73 9.79 -2.63
N LYS A 139 13.36 10.86 -3.12
CA LYS A 139 13.62 11.02 -4.56
C LYS A 139 14.87 10.30 -5.02
N ASP A 140 15.75 9.97 -4.08
CA ASP A 140 17.04 9.35 -4.33
C ASP A 140 17.35 8.38 -3.19
N LEU A 141 17.91 7.20 -3.50
CA LEU A 141 18.30 6.22 -2.50
C LEU A 141 19.36 6.76 -1.55
N SER A 142 20.17 7.73 -1.97
CA SER A 142 21.16 8.38 -1.12
C SER A 142 20.54 9.28 -0.05
N ASP A 143 19.25 9.57 -0.13
CA ASP A 143 18.52 10.41 0.83
C ASP A 143 18.13 9.66 2.12
N ASN A 144 18.50 8.42 2.24
CA ASN A 144 18.19 7.63 3.45
C ASN A 144 18.95 8.09 4.69
#